data_7e88f0990a9fc41ff8d636aeda9713bb
#
_entry.id   7e88f0990a9fc41ff8d636aeda9713bb
#
_cell.length_a   1.000
_cell.length_b   1.000
_cell.length_c   1.000
_cell.angle_alpha   90.00
_cell.angle_beta   90.00
_cell.angle_gamma   90.00
#
_symmetry.space_group_name_H-M   'P 1'
#
loop_
_entity.id
_entity.type
_entity.pdbx_description
1 polymer ?
#
loop_
_entity_poly.entity_id
_entity_poly.type
_entity_poly.pdbx_seq_one_letter_code
_entity_poly.pdbx_strand_id
1 'polypeptide(L)'
;MKHFVHILLLSALMVLSITSCDSVFDIHPYDTRVKGTTDLNAKNIKLIEQLCLDKDTMHIAVISDSHQWYKDLEAEIADINRRDSIDFVIHLGDLTDFGSTLEYSLARERLQRLRKPFVVMQGNHDCLGTGNEVYAKMFGNNDFSFIAGRVKFIMINTNAIEYDYSEPVPDFDFLEAEATRDSALFDRSVACMHAAPYSEQFNNNVLKPFNYYVMNFPNLMFCLYGHGHQIDEHDFFNNGIIYYEVAAAKKRKYRIFTITPNGYANEVISL
;
A
#
# COMPACT_ATOMS: atom_id res chain seq x y z
N MET A 1 -48.84 -39.59 24.78
CA MET A 1 -48.68 -38.10 24.70
C MET A 1 -47.26 -37.63 24.96
N LYS A 2 -46.62 -37.99 26.09
CA LYS A 2 -45.23 -37.50 26.40
C LYS A 2 -44.19 -37.84 25.35
N HIS A 3 -44.16 -39.07 24.81
CA HIS A 3 -43.21 -39.47 23.76
C HIS A 3 -43.43 -38.74 22.43
N PHE A 4 -44.65 -38.42 22.06
CA PHE A 4 -44.98 -37.67 20.83
C PHE A 4 -44.49 -36.22 20.92
N VAL A 5 -44.61 -35.59 22.10
CA VAL A 5 -44.11 -34.24 22.35
C VAL A 5 -42.57 -34.20 22.30
N HIS A 6 -41.88 -35.23 22.80
CA HIS A 6 -40.41 -35.31 22.71
C HIS A 6 -39.89 -35.49 21.26
N ILE A 7 -40.60 -36.28 20.44
CA ILE A 7 -40.27 -36.45 19.03
C ILE A 7 -40.48 -35.15 18.25
N LEU A 8 -41.56 -34.41 18.52
CA LEU A 8 -41.81 -33.11 17.92
C LEU A 8 -40.79 -32.05 18.32
N LEU A 9 -40.34 -32.03 19.58
CA LEU A 9 -39.28 -31.13 20.06
C LEU A 9 -37.94 -31.48 19.45
N LEU A 10 -37.62 -32.77 19.33
CA LEU A 10 -36.34 -33.19 18.69
C LEU A 10 -36.31 -32.89 17.19
N SER A 11 -37.44 -33.08 16.50
CA SER A 11 -37.53 -32.72 15.07
C SER A 11 -37.51 -31.21 14.84
N ALA A 12 -38.11 -30.42 15.72
CA ALA A 12 -38.02 -28.95 15.68
C ALA A 12 -36.60 -28.45 15.94
N LEU A 13 -35.90 -29.06 16.91
CA LEU A 13 -34.46 -28.75 17.17
C LEU A 13 -33.58 -29.12 15.98
N MET A 14 -33.87 -30.24 15.32
CA MET A 14 -33.11 -30.70 14.15
C MET A 14 -33.34 -29.80 12.94
N VAL A 15 -34.56 -29.29 12.74
CA VAL A 15 -34.86 -28.32 11.68
C VAL A 15 -34.20 -26.96 11.97
N LEU A 16 -34.19 -26.51 13.21
CA LEU A 16 -33.50 -25.26 13.62
C LEU A 16 -31.96 -25.35 13.43
N SER A 17 -31.36 -26.53 13.57
CA SER A 17 -29.92 -26.71 13.34
C SER A 17 -29.55 -26.76 11.86
N ILE A 18 -30.46 -27.04 10.95
CA ILE A 18 -30.22 -27.09 9.49
C ILE A 18 -30.32 -25.70 8.87
N THR A 19 -31.12 -24.78 9.46
CA THR A 19 -31.28 -23.42 8.93
C THR A 19 -30.25 -22.40 9.45
N SER A 20 -29.36 -22.82 10.34
CA SER A 20 -28.41 -21.91 11.02
C SER A 20 -27.05 -21.75 10.32
N CYS A 21 -26.79 -22.43 9.20
CA CYS A 21 -25.41 -22.48 8.65
C CYS A 21 -25.10 -21.55 7.48
N ASP A 22 -26.09 -20.93 6.86
CA ASP A 22 -25.82 -20.15 5.64
C ASP A 22 -25.26 -18.74 5.87
N SER A 23 -25.28 -18.21 7.10
CA SER A 23 -24.82 -16.85 7.36
C SER A 23 -23.60 -16.75 8.30
N VAL A 24 -23.21 -17.85 8.95
CA VAL A 24 -22.12 -17.83 9.94
C VAL A 24 -20.74 -18.00 9.29
N PHE A 25 -20.65 -18.49 8.06
CA PHE A 25 -19.41 -18.72 7.31
C PHE A 25 -19.46 -18.14 5.88
N ASP A 26 -19.94 -16.91 5.72
CA ASP A 26 -19.90 -16.21 4.43
C ASP A 26 -18.49 -15.64 4.13
N ILE A 27 -17.45 -16.20 4.74
CA ILE A 27 -16.05 -15.86 4.48
C ILE A 27 -15.44 -17.03 3.71
N HIS A 28 -15.32 -16.86 2.39
CA HIS A 28 -14.61 -17.80 1.55
C HIS A 28 -13.20 -17.25 1.26
N PRO A 29 -12.12 -18.03 1.38
CA PRO A 29 -10.75 -17.56 1.13
C PRO A 29 -10.56 -16.99 -0.29
N TYR A 30 -11.36 -17.43 -1.25
CA TYR A 30 -11.33 -16.94 -2.64
C TYR A 30 -12.47 -15.97 -2.96
N ASP A 31 -13.08 -15.35 -1.96
CA ASP A 31 -14.09 -14.32 -2.18
C ASP A 31 -13.46 -13.02 -2.66
N THR A 32 -13.77 -12.58 -3.86
CA THR A 32 -13.29 -11.33 -4.46
C THR A 32 -14.35 -10.24 -4.51
N ARG A 33 -15.45 -10.40 -3.76
CA ARG A 33 -16.57 -9.42 -3.70
C ARG A 33 -16.19 -8.25 -2.80
N VAL A 34 -15.64 -7.19 -3.36
CA VAL A 34 -15.34 -5.96 -2.63
C VAL A 34 -16.64 -5.19 -2.39
N LYS A 35 -17.00 -5.00 -1.11
CA LYS A 35 -18.10 -4.14 -0.68
C LYS A 35 -17.58 -2.75 -0.33
N GLY A 36 -18.34 -1.69 -0.64
CA GLY A 36 -17.99 -0.30 -0.29
C GLY A 36 -17.18 0.42 -1.37
N THR A 37 -16.31 1.33 -0.98
CA THR A 37 -15.59 2.20 -1.91
C THR A 37 -14.51 1.44 -2.67
N THR A 38 -14.48 1.60 -3.99
CA THR A 38 -13.50 1.07 -4.93
C THR A 38 -12.64 2.20 -5.52
N ASP A 39 -11.58 1.85 -6.25
CA ASP A 39 -10.67 2.79 -6.91
C ASP A 39 -10.15 3.88 -5.96
N LEU A 40 -9.77 3.48 -4.76
CA LEU A 40 -9.39 4.41 -3.70
C LEU A 40 -8.17 5.25 -4.07
N ASN A 41 -7.15 4.64 -4.70
CA ASN A 41 -5.97 5.41 -5.10
C ASN A 41 -6.34 6.51 -6.09
N ALA A 42 -7.09 6.20 -7.14
CA ALA A 42 -7.49 7.19 -8.13
C ALA A 42 -8.32 8.35 -7.53
N LYS A 43 -9.17 8.05 -6.53
CA LYS A 43 -9.95 9.07 -5.82
C LYS A 43 -9.08 9.95 -4.94
N ASN A 44 -8.18 9.35 -4.19
CA ASN A 44 -7.28 10.09 -3.30
C ASN A 44 -6.20 10.86 -4.07
N ILE A 45 -5.69 10.33 -5.17
CA ILE A 45 -4.74 11.03 -6.06
C ILE A 45 -5.30 12.37 -6.50
N LYS A 46 -6.55 12.42 -6.97
CA LYS A 46 -7.20 13.68 -7.35
C LYS A 46 -7.24 14.70 -6.19
N LEU A 47 -7.46 14.22 -4.96
CA LEU A 47 -7.44 15.09 -3.77
C LEU A 47 -6.02 15.56 -3.44
N ILE A 48 -5.02 14.68 -3.56
CA ILE A 48 -3.60 15.01 -3.33
C ILE A 48 -3.13 16.05 -4.35
N GLU A 49 -3.38 15.81 -5.63
CA GLU A 49 -2.99 16.71 -6.73
C GLU A 49 -3.60 18.09 -6.55
N GLN A 50 -4.91 18.15 -6.20
CA GLN A 50 -5.59 19.41 -5.93
C GLN A 50 -5.04 20.11 -4.67
N LEU A 51 -4.79 19.35 -3.59
CA LEU A 51 -4.28 19.90 -2.33
C LEU A 51 -2.87 20.46 -2.47
N CYS A 52 -2.06 19.84 -3.32
CA CYS A 52 -0.65 20.16 -3.47
C CYS A 52 -0.35 21.06 -4.68
N LEU A 53 -1.34 21.46 -5.49
CA LEU A 53 -1.16 22.17 -6.76
C LEU A 53 -0.21 23.37 -6.66
N ASP A 54 -0.38 24.20 -5.64
CA ASP A 54 0.37 25.43 -5.42
C ASP A 54 1.32 25.35 -4.22
N LYS A 55 1.66 24.13 -3.77
CA LYS A 55 2.54 23.97 -2.60
C LYS A 55 4.00 23.88 -3.00
N ASP A 56 4.81 24.75 -2.40
CA ASP A 56 6.28 24.68 -2.49
C ASP A 56 6.87 23.68 -1.47
N THR A 57 6.18 23.50 -0.35
CA THR A 57 6.59 22.56 0.71
C THR A 57 5.50 21.54 0.98
N MET A 58 5.85 20.27 1.00
CA MET A 58 4.94 19.15 1.27
C MET A 58 5.46 18.31 2.43
N HIS A 59 4.54 17.85 3.28
CA HIS A 59 4.82 16.94 4.38
C HIS A 59 4.05 15.63 4.15
N ILE A 60 4.78 14.55 4.04
CA ILE A 60 4.26 13.25 3.64
C ILE A 60 4.54 12.26 4.76
N ALA A 61 3.49 11.68 5.33
CA ALA A 61 3.66 10.55 6.23
C ALA A 61 3.74 9.26 5.42
N VAL A 62 4.71 8.42 5.74
CA VAL A 62 4.93 7.13 5.06
C VAL A 62 4.87 6.02 6.09
N ILE A 63 3.92 5.12 5.91
CA ILE A 63 3.68 3.92 6.73
C ILE A 63 3.80 2.68 5.86
N SER A 64 3.98 1.50 6.45
CA SER A 64 4.13 0.24 5.71
C SER A 64 3.74 -0.95 6.55
N ASP A 65 3.57 -2.10 5.89
CA ASP A 65 3.51 -3.43 6.52
C ASP A 65 2.55 -3.46 7.72
N SER A 66 1.30 -3.11 7.46
CA SER A 66 0.29 -3.05 8.53
C SER A 66 -0.23 -4.42 8.91
N HIS A 67 -0.30 -5.38 7.96
CA HIS A 67 -0.73 -6.74 8.21
C HIS A 67 -2.00 -6.80 9.10
N GLN A 68 -2.06 -7.74 10.04
CA GLN A 68 -3.12 -7.81 11.05
C GLN A 68 -2.79 -7.03 12.35
N TRP A 69 -1.75 -6.19 12.35
CA TRP A 69 -1.42 -5.32 13.50
C TRP A 69 -2.32 -4.09 13.54
N TYR A 70 -3.62 -4.31 13.50
CA TYR A 70 -4.64 -3.27 13.38
C TYR A 70 -4.59 -2.21 14.48
N LYS A 71 -4.26 -2.61 15.74
CA LYS A 71 -4.14 -1.66 16.85
C LYS A 71 -2.95 -0.71 16.69
N ASP A 72 -1.89 -1.21 16.10
CA ASP A 72 -0.67 -0.43 15.89
C ASP A 72 -0.88 0.51 14.70
N LEU A 73 -1.51 0.06 13.61
CA LEU A 73 -1.95 0.91 12.51
C LEU A 73 -2.92 2.01 13.01
N GLU A 74 -3.87 1.69 13.89
CA GLU A 74 -4.77 2.69 14.46
C GLU A 74 -4.01 3.74 15.31
N ALA A 75 -2.94 3.33 15.99
CA ALA A 75 -2.08 4.26 16.74
C ALA A 75 -1.32 5.22 15.80
N GLU A 76 -0.76 4.71 14.71
CA GLU A 76 -0.12 5.52 13.66
C GLU A 76 -1.12 6.51 13.03
N ILE A 77 -2.29 6.04 12.62
CA ILE A 77 -3.37 6.88 12.06
C ILE A 77 -3.78 7.97 13.06
N ALA A 78 -3.91 7.63 14.34
CA ALA A 78 -4.27 8.60 15.36
C ALA A 78 -3.19 9.68 15.54
N ASP A 79 -1.92 9.31 15.47
CA ASP A 79 -0.81 10.27 15.54
C ASP A 79 -0.74 11.14 14.28
N ILE A 80 -0.82 10.57 13.10
CA ILE A 80 -0.86 11.29 11.82
C ILE A 80 -2.01 12.31 11.82
N ASN A 81 -3.20 11.92 12.31
CA ASN A 81 -4.36 12.79 12.38
C ASN A 81 -4.20 13.98 13.34
N ARG A 82 -3.28 13.91 14.31
CA ARG A 82 -2.94 15.04 15.21
C ARG A 82 -1.97 16.03 14.58
N ARG A 83 -1.32 15.66 13.46
CA ARG A 83 -0.33 16.47 12.78
C ARG A 83 -0.95 17.25 11.63
N ASP A 84 -1.37 18.47 11.88
CA ASP A 84 -2.07 19.28 10.88
C ASP A 84 -1.21 19.56 9.64
N SER A 85 0.12 19.59 9.80
CA SER A 85 1.07 19.83 8.72
C SER A 85 1.13 18.73 7.66
N ILE A 86 0.74 17.48 7.97
CA ILE A 86 0.75 16.39 7.00
C ILE A 86 -0.23 16.68 5.87
N ASP A 87 0.23 16.57 4.63
CA ASP A 87 -0.56 16.79 3.43
C ASP A 87 -1.25 15.51 2.96
N PHE A 88 -0.51 14.41 2.89
CA PHE A 88 -1.04 13.11 2.51
C PHE A 88 -0.20 11.97 3.09
N VAL A 89 -0.69 10.74 2.91
CA VAL A 89 -0.08 9.52 3.44
C VAL A 89 0.21 8.54 2.30
N ILE A 90 1.36 7.87 2.36
CA ILE A 90 1.71 6.73 1.50
C ILE A 90 1.79 5.49 2.38
N HIS A 91 1.09 4.42 1.99
CA HIS A 91 1.25 3.08 2.55
C HIS A 91 1.97 2.20 1.52
N LEU A 92 3.14 1.67 1.90
CA LEU A 92 4.05 0.98 0.99
C LEU A 92 3.77 -0.51 0.77
N GLY A 93 2.58 -0.98 1.12
CA GLY A 93 2.17 -2.37 0.89
C GLY A 93 2.14 -3.23 2.16
N ASP A 94 1.80 -4.50 1.98
CA ASP A 94 1.55 -5.47 3.04
C ASP A 94 0.48 -5.00 4.04
N LEU A 95 -0.72 -4.75 3.48
CA LEU A 95 -1.92 -4.45 4.27
C LEU A 95 -2.46 -5.70 4.94
N THR A 96 -2.21 -6.86 4.35
CA THR A 96 -2.81 -8.15 4.68
C THR A 96 -1.73 -9.18 4.99
N ASP A 97 -2.09 -10.30 5.65
CA ASP A 97 -1.20 -11.44 5.79
C ASP A 97 -1.39 -12.45 4.65
N PHE A 98 -2.60 -12.56 4.09
CA PHE A 98 -2.97 -13.61 3.15
C PHE A 98 -3.77 -13.11 1.93
N GLY A 99 -3.85 -11.81 1.68
CA GLY A 99 -4.55 -11.24 0.52
C GLY A 99 -6.05 -11.44 0.51
N SER A 100 -6.68 -11.82 1.63
CA SER A 100 -8.12 -12.08 1.67
C SER A 100 -8.95 -10.79 1.61
N THR A 101 -10.14 -10.86 1.01
CA THR A 101 -11.08 -9.73 0.96
C THR A 101 -11.45 -9.19 2.34
N LEU A 102 -11.50 -10.07 3.36
CA LEU A 102 -11.77 -9.67 4.72
C LEU A 102 -10.64 -8.80 5.28
N GLU A 103 -9.38 -9.24 5.16
CA GLU A 103 -8.22 -8.50 5.64
C GLU A 103 -8.10 -7.14 4.95
N TYR A 104 -8.21 -7.11 3.62
CA TYR A 104 -8.26 -5.88 2.85
C TYR A 104 -9.37 -4.93 3.32
N SER A 105 -10.56 -5.46 3.60
CA SER A 105 -11.69 -4.66 4.08
C SER A 105 -11.42 -4.07 5.46
N LEU A 106 -10.80 -4.85 6.35
CA LEU A 106 -10.42 -4.42 7.70
C LEU A 106 -9.30 -3.36 7.68
N ALA A 107 -8.29 -3.53 6.82
CA ALA A 107 -7.22 -2.54 6.64
C ALA A 107 -7.79 -1.24 6.05
N ARG A 108 -8.58 -1.33 4.96
CA ARG A 108 -9.25 -0.18 4.33
C ARG A 108 -10.10 0.60 5.32
N GLU A 109 -10.92 -0.08 6.13
CA GLU A 109 -11.77 0.58 7.14
C GLU A 109 -10.95 1.45 8.09
N ARG A 110 -9.75 1.00 8.45
CA ARG A 110 -8.85 1.76 9.31
C ARG A 110 -8.20 2.92 8.57
N LEU A 111 -7.66 2.68 7.39
CA LEU A 111 -7.06 3.74 6.57
C LEU A 111 -8.07 4.85 6.23
N GLN A 112 -9.34 4.53 6.05
CA GLN A 112 -10.39 5.53 5.85
C GLN A 112 -10.67 6.42 7.08
N ARG A 113 -10.07 6.13 8.25
CA ARG A 113 -10.09 7.03 9.43
C ARG A 113 -9.03 8.13 9.35
N LEU A 114 -8.11 8.04 8.39
CA LEU A 114 -7.20 9.15 8.07
C LEU A 114 -8.01 10.39 7.66
N ARG A 115 -7.67 11.54 8.21
CA ARG A 115 -8.24 12.84 7.84
C ARG A 115 -7.54 13.44 6.61
N LYS A 116 -6.46 12.84 6.17
CA LYS A 116 -5.65 13.20 5.03
C LYS A 116 -5.88 12.20 3.90
N PRO A 117 -5.81 12.61 2.63
CA PRO A 117 -5.85 11.66 1.54
C PRO A 117 -4.65 10.72 1.60
N PHE A 118 -4.81 9.51 1.09
CA PHE A 118 -3.77 8.49 1.14
C PHE A 118 -3.73 7.65 -0.12
N VAL A 119 -2.58 7.12 -0.45
CA VAL A 119 -2.38 6.10 -1.48
C VAL A 119 -1.78 4.85 -0.88
N VAL A 120 -2.09 3.72 -1.49
CA VAL A 120 -1.69 2.40 -1.02
C VAL A 120 -1.01 1.65 -2.15
N MET A 121 0.17 1.10 -1.89
CA MET A 121 0.83 0.14 -2.75
C MET A 121 0.43 -1.29 -2.40
N GLN A 122 0.69 -2.22 -3.30
CA GLN A 122 0.55 -3.64 -3.05
C GLN A 122 1.88 -4.21 -2.55
N GLY A 123 1.86 -4.95 -1.43
CA GLY A 123 2.99 -5.75 -0.96
C GLY A 123 2.88 -7.20 -1.39
N ASN A 124 3.89 -8.03 -1.08
CA ASN A 124 3.90 -9.43 -1.50
C ASN A 124 2.82 -10.27 -0.77
N HIS A 125 2.56 -10.03 0.51
CA HIS A 125 1.47 -10.68 1.22
C HIS A 125 0.09 -10.32 0.66
N ASP A 126 -0.03 -9.14 0.10
CA ASP A 126 -1.23 -8.65 -0.55
C ASP A 126 -1.56 -9.37 -1.87
N CYS A 127 -0.56 -10.03 -2.49
CA CYS A 127 -0.73 -10.77 -3.73
C CYS A 127 -1.29 -12.19 -3.50
N LEU A 128 -1.22 -12.72 -2.28
CA LEU A 128 -1.56 -14.10 -1.98
C LEU A 128 -3.03 -14.43 -2.27
N GLY A 129 -3.29 -15.68 -2.65
CA GLY A 129 -4.64 -16.16 -2.95
C GLY A 129 -5.31 -15.39 -4.09
N THR A 130 -6.36 -14.65 -3.78
CA THR A 130 -7.06 -13.77 -4.72
C THR A 130 -6.72 -12.30 -4.53
N GLY A 131 -5.66 -12.01 -3.79
CA GLY A 131 -5.30 -10.67 -3.36
C GLY A 131 -5.08 -9.68 -4.50
N ASN A 132 -4.46 -10.10 -5.60
CA ASN A 132 -4.29 -9.25 -6.79
C ASN A 132 -5.63 -8.73 -7.33
N GLU A 133 -6.64 -9.61 -7.42
CA GLU A 133 -7.97 -9.21 -7.90
C GLU A 133 -8.68 -8.28 -6.90
N VAL A 134 -8.54 -8.56 -5.61
CA VAL A 134 -9.14 -7.73 -4.54
C VAL A 134 -8.48 -6.36 -4.48
N TYR A 135 -7.14 -6.31 -4.54
CA TYR A 135 -6.39 -5.06 -4.57
C TYR A 135 -6.80 -4.21 -5.77
N ALA A 136 -6.78 -4.80 -6.98
CA ALA A 136 -7.16 -4.10 -8.20
C ALA A 136 -8.57 -3.48 -8.13
N LYS A 137 -9.54 -4.20 -7.56
CA LYS A 137 -10.90 -3.67 -7.37
C LYS A 137 -10.98 -2.58 -6.31
N MET A 138 -10.19 -2.68 -5.23
CA MET A 138 -10.28 -1.79 -4.08
C MET A 138 -9.45 -0.53 -4.26
N PHE A 139 -8.24 -0.67 -4.77
CA PHE A 139 -7.25 0.39 -4.86
C PHE A 139 -6.92 0.81 -6.29
N GLY A 140 -7.01 -0.07 -7.27
CA GLY A 140 -6.67 0.17 -8.67
C GLY A 140 -5.41 -0.58 -9.11
N ASN A 141 -4.70 -0.04 -10.10
CA ASN A 141 -3.47 -0.66 -10.61
C ASN A 141 -2.38 -0.69 -9.54
N ASN A 142 -1.50 -1.69 -9.63
CA ASN A 142 -0.33 -1.84 -8.75
C ASN A 142 0.88 -0.99 -9.20
N ASP A 143 0.99 -0.70 -10.50
CA ASP A 143 1.89 0.31 -11.04
C ASP A 143 1.08 1.57 -11.36
N PHE A 144 1.45 2.70 -10.77
CA PHE A 144 0.78 3.99 -11.02
C PHE A 144 1.68 5.15 -10.64
N SER A 145 1.34 6.35 -11.12
CA SER A 145 2.02 7.57 -10.74
C SER A 145 1.03 8.70 -10.46
N PHE A 146 1.48 9.73 -9.76
CA PHE A 146 0.75 10.97 -9.57
C PHE A 146 1.73 12.12 -9.34
N ILE A 147 1.23 13.37 -9.48
CA ILE A 147 2.04 14.57 -9.29
C ILE A 147 1.46 15.37 -8.13
N ALA A 148 2.28 15.60 -7.10
CA ALA A 148 1.96 16.49 -6.00
C ALA A 148 2.90 17.70 -6.04
N GLY A 149 2.33 18.91 -6.19
CA GLY A 149 3.13 20.08 -6.50
C GLY A 149 3.92 19.87 -7.80
N ARG A 150 5.24 19.96 -7.72
CA ARG A 150 6.14 19.67 -8.85
C ARG A 150 6.96 18.40 -8.67
N VAL A 151 6.45 17.46 -7.87
CA VAL A 151 7.09 16.17 -7.61
C VAL A 151 6.24 15.03 -8.14
N LYS A 152 6.83 14.19 -8.99
CA LYS A 152 6.18 12.96 -9.47
C LYS A 152 6.52 11.82 -8.52
N PHE A 153 5.50 11.17 -8.02
CA PHE A 153 5.58 9.94 -7.23
C PHE A 153 5.31 8.75 -8.15
N ILE A 154 6.24 7.81 -8.23
CA ILE A 154 6.16 6.63 -9.08
C ILE A 154 6.03 5.42 -8.18
N MET A 155 4.87 4.77 -8.21
CA MET A 155 4.57 3.57 -7.46
C MET A 155 4.86 2.37 -8.33
N ILE A 156 5.87 1.57 -7.97
CA ILE A 156 6.43 0.50 -8.80
C ILE A 156 6.14 -0.84 -8.11
N ASN A 157 5.45 -1.73 -8.80
CA ASN A 157 5.34 -3.11 -8.35
C ASN A 157 6.71 -3.80 -8.45
N THR A 158 7.17 -4.35 -7.33
CA THR A 158 8.46 -5.05 -7.23
C THR A 158 8.34 -6.45 -6.63
N ASN A 159 7.11 -6.96 -6.45
CA ASN A 159 6.80 -8.25 -5.84
C ASN A 159 6.98 -9.39 -6.86
N ALA A 160 8.18 -9.55 -7.43
CA ALA A 160 8.42 -10.38 -8.60
C ALA A 160 8.12 -11.88 -8.37
N ILE A 161 8.35 -12.40 -7.17
CA ILE A 161 8.10 -13.82 -6.86
C ILE A 161 6.61 -14.15 -6.95
N GLU A 162 5.73 -13.19 -6.59
CA GLU A 162 4.29 -13.42 -6.52
C GLU A 162 3.61 -13.49 -7.91
N TYR A 163 4.32 -13.08 -8.97
CA TYR A 163 3.79 -13.08 -10.33
C TYR A 163 4.28 -14.27 -11.18
N ASP A 164 5.19 -15.10 -10.65
CA ASP A 164 5.65 -16.37 -11.26
C ASP A 164 5.91 -16.24 -12.79
N TYR A 165 6.59 -15.16 -13.19
CA TYR A 165 6.90 -14.82 -14.59
C TYR A 165 5.68 -14.62 -15.51
N SER A 166 4.47 -14.54 -14.97
CA SER A 166 3.26 -14.29 -15.76
C SER A 166 3.15 -12.84 -16.26
N GLU A 167 3.80 -11.93 -15.55
CA GLU A 167 3.83 -10.49 -15.85
C GLU A 167 5.26 -9.94 -15.66
N PRO A 168 5.63 -8.86 -16.38
CA PRO A 168 6.92 -8.20 -16.14
C PRO A 168 6.89 -7.44 -14.81
N VAL A 169 7.68 -7.88 -13.84
CA VAL A 169 7.84 -7.20 -12.54
C VAL A 169 9.34 -7.06 -12.23
N PRO A 170 9.87 -5.80 -12.12
CA PRO A 170 9.21 -4.52 -12.40
C PRO A 170 8.83 -4.34 -13.88
N ASP A 171 7.79 -3.56 -14.17
CA ASP A 171 7.38 -3.20 -15.53
C ASP A 171 8.24 -2.05 -16.08
N PHE A 172 9.15 -2.37 -16.98
CA PHE A 172 10.05 -1.37 -17.58
C PHE A 172 9.37 -0.50 -18.64
N ASP A 173 8.33 -0.99 -19.31
CA ASP A 173 7.56 -0.20 -20.26
C ASP A 173 6.79 0.91 -19.54
N PHE A 174 6.23 0.58 -18.36
CA PHE A 174 5.63 1.57 -17.46
C PHE A 174 6.66 2.62 -17.03
N LEU A 175 7.85 2.20 -16.56
CA LEU A 175 8.89 3.12 -16.11
C LEU A 175 9.36 4.05 -17.24
N GLU A 176 9.58 3.53 -18.45
CA GLU A 176 9.99 4.31 -19.62
C GLU A 176 8.92 5.34 -20.00
N ALA A 177 7.66 4.92 -20.05
CA ALA A 177 6.53 5.81 -20.35
C ALA A 177 6.38 6.92 -19.30
N GLU A 178 6.48 6.58 -18.01
CA GLU A 178 6.29 7.52 -16.92
C GLU A 178 7.42 8.54 -16.78
N ALA A 179 8.65 8.22 -17.19
CA ALA A 179 9.78 9.14 -17.15
C ALA A 179 9.54 10.42 -17.99
N THR A 180 8.73 10.31 -19.04
CA THR A 180 8.45 11.42 -19.96
C THR A 180 6.99 11.92 -19.91
N ARG A 181 6.07 11.08 -19.43
CA ARG A 181 4.65 11.47 -19.32
C ARG A 181 4.49 12.66 -18.37
N ASP A 182 3.78 13.69 -18.83
CA ASP A 182 3.51 14.91 -18.08
C ASP A 182 4.77 15.70 -17.64
N SER A 183 5.89 15.56 -18.38
CA SER A 183 7.20 16.12 -18.04
C SER A 183 7.21 17.63 -17.86
N ALA A 184 6.23 18.36 -18.37
CA ALA A 184 6.07 19.79 -18.13
C ALA A 184 5.53 20.13 -16.72
N LEU A 185 4.92 19.16 -16.04
CA LEU A 185 4.23 19.35 -14.76
C LEU A 185 5.11 19.08 -13.53
N PHE A 186 6.25 18.39 -13.70
CA PHE A 186 7.16 18.08 -12.60
C PHE A 186 8.63 18.29 -12.98
N ASP A 187 9.47 18.48 -12.01
CA ASP A 187 10.92 18.64 -12.16
C ASP A 187 11.71 17.78 -11.14
N ARG A 188 11.03 17.06 -10.27
CA ARG A 188 11.60 16.18 -9.24
C ARG A 188 10.78 14.90 -9.15
N SER A 189 11.39 13.84 -8.64
CA SER A 189 10.75 12.54 -8.57
C SER A 189 11.06 11.80 -7.27
N VAL A 190 10.14 10.94 -6.85
CA VAL A 190 10.29 9.98 -5.76
C VAL A 190 9.79 8.63 -6.26
N ALA A 191 10.62 7.59 -6.16
CA ALA A 191 10.20 6.23 -6.49
C ALA A 191 9.79 5.50 -5.22
N CYS A 192 8.64 4.81 -5.28
CA CYS A 192 8.11 4.03 -4.18
C CYS A 192 7.95 2.58 -4.63
N MET A 193 8.30 1.64 -3.76
CA MET A 193 8.19 0.21 -4.01
C MET A 193 7.90 -0.51 -2.70
N HIS A 194 7.43 -1.75 -2.78
CA HIS A 194 7.31 -2.55 -1.58
C HIS A 194 8.64 -3.24 -1.25
N ALA A 195 9.12 -4.09 -2.15
CA ALA A 195 10.39 -4.81 -2.00
C ALA A 195 11.54 -4.04 -2.68
N ALA A 196 12.59 -3.72 -1.93
CA ALA A 196 13.76 -3.02 -2.46
C ALA A 196 14.69 -3.93 -3.28
N PRO A 197 15.54 -3.37 -4.14
CA PRO A 197 16.69 -4.08 -4.71
C PRO A 197 17.46 -4.86 -3.65
N TYR A 198 17.93 -6.06 -4.00
CA TYR A 198 18.63 -7.03 -3.16
C TYR A 198 17.76 -7.78 -2.13
N SER A 199 16.46 -7.46 -1.99
CA SER A 199 15.57 -8.32 -1.23
C SER A 199 15.25 -9.61 -2.00
N GLU A 200 14.72 -10.62 -1.33
CA GLU A 200 14.32 -11.89 -1.96
C GLU A 200 13.11 -11.75 -2.87
N GLN A 201 12.22 -10.81 -2.59
CA GLN A 201 11.03 -10.54 -3.40
C GLN A 201 11.35 -9.79 -4.70
N PHE A 202 12.44 -9.05 -4.73
CA PHE A 202 12.85 -8.31 -5.91
C PHE A 202 13.48 -9.22 -6.97
N ASN A 203 13.22 -8.99 -8.25
CA ASN A 203 13.93 -9.69 -9.32
C ASN A 203 15.37 -9.20 -9.45
N ASN A 204 16.28 -9.79 -8.68
CA ASN A 204 17.67 -9.37 -8.63
C ASN A 204 18.46 -9.57 -9.94
N ASN A 205 17.90 -10.29 -10.93
CA ASN A 205 18.51 -10.41 -12.25
C ASN A 205 18.41 -9.11 -13.07
N VAL A 206 17.49 -8.22 -12.70
CA VAL A 206 17.25 -6.95 -13.42
C VAL A 206 17.70 -5.71 -12.64
N LEU A 207 18.58 -5.86 -11.64
CA LEU A 207 19.08 -4.74 -10.84
C LEU A 207 19.64 -3.57 -11.68
N LYS A 208 20.48 -3.88 -12.69
CA LYS A 208 21.07 -2.84 -13.54
C LYS A 208 20.06 -2.14 -14.43
N PRO A 209 19.19 -2.84 -15.18
CA PRO A 209 18.07 -2.22 -15.88
C PRO A 209 17.19 -1.39 -14.95
N PHE A 210 16.80 -1.92 -13.80
CA PHE A 210 15.97 -1.20 -12.83
C PHE A 210 16.62 0.13 -12.42
N ASN A 211 17.88 0.11 -11.98
CA ASN A 211 18.60 1.34 -11.64
C ASN A 211 18.67 2.32 -12.82
N TYR A 212 18.91 1.82 -14.03
CA TYR A 212 18.93 2.66 -15.23
C TYR A 212 17.60 3.37 -15.46
N TYR A 213 16.48 2.65 -15.44
CA TYR A 213 15.16 3.23 -15.69
C TYR A 213 14.73 4.19 -14.57
N VAL A 214 14.99 3.84 -13.31
CA VAL A 214 14.64 4.71 -12.18
C VAL A 214 15.48 6.01 -12.18
N MET A 215 16.73 5.94 -12.60
CA MET A 215 17.61 7.13 -12.75
C MET A 215 17.24 8.03 -13.93
N ASN A 216 16.40 7.58 -14.87
CA ASN A 216 15.91 8.42 -15.96
C ASN A 216 14.80 9.41 -15.53
N PHE A 217 14.24 9.26 -14.35
CA PHE A 217 13.28 10.23 -13.84
C PHE A 217 13.97 11.55 -13.49
N PRO A 218 13.38 12.71 -13.85
CA PRO A 218 13.95 14.01 -13.54
C PRO A 218 14.23 14.19 -12.05
N ASN A 219 15.49 14.50 -11.71
CA ASN A 219 15.93 14.80 -10.35
C ASN A 219 15.33 13.83 -9.31
N LEU A 220 15.53 12.52 -9.51
CA LEU A 220 15.13 11.51 -8.51
C LEU A 220 15.79 11.86 -7.17
N MET A 221 14.98 12.17 -6.18
CA MET A 221 15.47 12.65 -4.88
C MET A 221 15.84 11.49 -3.94
N PHE A 222 14.98 10.50 -3.86
CA PHE A 222 15.13 9.32 -3.00
C PHE A 222 14.12 8.24 -3.41
N CYS A 223 14.29 7.05 -2.84
CA CYS A 223 13.35 5.94 -2.96
C CYS A 223 12.76 5.56 -1.60
N LEU A 224 11.54 5.02 -1.61
CA LEU A 224 10.83 4.53 -0.43
C LEU A 224 10.51 3.05 -0.58
N TYR A 225 10.67 2.27 0.51
CA TYR A 225 10.30 0.86 0.50
C TYR A 225 9.87 0.36 1.88
N GLY A 226 9.17 -0.77 1.90
CA GLY A 226 8.74 -1.50 3.09
C GLY A 226 9.42 -2.87 3.20
N HIS A 227 8.63 -3.93 3.45
CA HIS A 227 9.00 -5.33 3.40
C HIS A 227 9.99 -5.82 4.48
N GLY A 228 11.08 -5.11 4.74
CA GLY A 228 12.07 -5.53 5.75
C GLY A 228 11.66 -5.26 7.19
N HIS A 229 10.54 -4.56 7.41
CA HIS A 229 9.95 -4.26 8.72
C HIS A 229 10.82 -3.41 9.64
N GLN A 230 11.84 -2.72 9.12
CA GLN A 230 12.78 -1.92 9.92
C GLN A 230 12.73 -0.44 9.51
N ILE A 231 13.43 0.39 10.26
CA ILE A 231 13.81 1.73 9.84
C ILE A 231 15.28 1.63 9.42
N ASP A 232 15.54 1.74 8.13
CA ASP A 232 16.90 1.66 7.59
C ASP A 232 17.07 2.59 6.38
N GLU A 233 18.31 2.75 5.91
CA GLU A 233 18.69 3.64 4.82
C GLU A 233 19.83 3.03 4.02
N HIS A 234 19.69 2.89 2.69
CA HIS A 234 20.68 2.26 1.84
C HIS A 234 20.92 3.05 0.55
N ASP A 235 22.17 3.24 0.17
CA ASP A 235 22.57 3.58 -1.20
C ASP A 235 22.97 2.29 -1.92
N PHE A 236 21.98 1.55 -2.42
CA PHE A 236 22.18 0.22 -3.02
C PHE A 236 23.12 0.23 -4.25
N PHE A 237 23.18 1.34 -4.95
CA PHE A 237 23.92 1.44 -6.22
C PHE A 237 25.15 2.37 -6.13
N ASN A 238 25.45 2.90 -4.97
CA ASN A 238 26.54 3.86 -4.73
C ASN A 238 26.48 5.06 -5.70
N ASN A 239 25.29 5.57 -5.94
CA ASN A 239 25.02 6.68 -6.86
C ASN A 239 24.42 7.93 -6.17
N GLY A 240 24.36 7.93 -4.84
CA GLY A 240 23.87 9.04 -4.01
C GLY A 240 22.35 9.03 -3.80
N ILE A 241 21.61 8.09 -4.41
CA ILE A 241 20.17 7.94 -4.17
C ILE A 241 19.94 7.03 -2.96
N ILE A 242 19.35 7.60 -1.94
CA ILE A 242 19.05 6.85 -0.71
C ILE A 242 17.67 6.17 -0.84
N TYR A 243 17.64 4.91 -0.49
CA TYR A 243 16.45 4.08 -0.34
C TYR A 243 16.09 4.02 1.14
N TYR A 244 14.94 4.57 1.51
CA TYR A 244 14.49 4.65 2.90
C TYR A 244 13.51 3.53 3.19
N GLU A 245 13.87 2.65 4.13
CA GLU A 245 12.98 1.63 4.65
C GLU A 245 12.03 2.21 5.70
N VAL A 246 10.78 1.77 5.63
CA VAL A 246 9.74 2.13 6.59
C VAL A 246 9.34 0.89 7.39
N ALA A 247 9.32 1.01 8.70
CA ALA A 247 9.04 -0.09 9.60
C ALA A 247 7.61 -0.60 9.48
N ALA A 248 7.41 -1.88 9.83
CA ALA A 248 6.09 -2.44 10.00
C ALA A 248 5.34 -1.78 11.16
N ALA A 249 4.02 -1.63 11.02
CA ALA A 249 3.15 -0.97 12.00
C ALA A 249 3.33 -1.48 13.45
N LYS A 250 3.63 -2.79 13.62
CA LYS A 250 3.92 -3.38 14.96
C LYS A 250 5.07 -2.73 15.71
N LYS A 251 5.97 -2.04 14.99
CA LYS A 251 7.08 -1.29 15.60
C LYS A 251 6.65 0.09 16.10
N ARG A 252 5.45 0.55 15.69
CA ARG A 252 4.93 1.89 15.97
C ARG A 252 5.90 2.98 15.58
N LYS A 253 6.48 2.84 14.39
CA LYS A 253 7.43 3.79 13.83
C LYS A 253 7.12 4.02 12.36
N TYR A 254 7.04 5.28 11.99
CA TYR A 254 6.86 5.68 10.61
C TYR A 254 7.76 6.87 10.25
N ARG A 255 7.84 7.24 8.98
CA ARG A 255 8.63 8.39 8.54
C ARG A 255 7.73 9.54 8.12
N ILE A 256 8.21 10.77 8.34
CA ILE A 256 7.67 11.98 7.70
C ILE A 256 8.76 12.55 6.80
N PHE A 257 8.41 12.77 5.54
CA PHE A 257 9.26 13.47 4.59
C PHE A 257 8.75 14.89 4.40
N THR A 258 9.66 15.85 4.50
CA THR A 258 9.41 17.25 4.16
C THR A 258 10.14 17.55 2.86
N ILE A 259 9.41 17.78 1.78
CA ILE A 259 9.97 18.13 0.47
C ILE A 259 9.81 19.63 0.27
N THR A 260 10.91 20.31 -0.05
CA THR A 260 10.96 21.75 -0.31
C THR A 260 11.58 22.01 -1.69
N PRO A 261 11.53 23.25 -2.25
CA PRO A 261 12.22 23.56 -3.49
C PRO A 261 13.74 23.28 -3.47
N ASN A 262 14.35 23.31 -2.29
CA ASN A 262 15.79 23.18 -2.12
C ASN A 262 16.28 21.76 -1.78
N GLY A 263 15.37 20.78 -1.66
CA GLY A 263 15.70 19.41 -1.29
C GLY A 263 14.63 18.80 -0.38
N TYR A 264 15.07 17.84 0.43
CA TYR A 264 14.16 17.16 1.35
C TYR A 264 14.83 16.90 2.70
N ALA A 265 14.01 16.66 3.69
CA ALA A 265 14.40 16.13 5.00
C ALA A 265 13.47 14.98 5.36
N ASN A 266 13.93 14.06 6.19
CA ASN A 266 13.08 13.03 6.77
C ASN A 266 13.27 12.96 8.28
N GLU A 267 12.22 12.54 8.97
CA GLU A 267 12.24 12.25 10.40
C GLU A 267 11.54 10.92 10.68
N VAL A 268 12.02 10.22 11.70
CA VAL A 268 11.42 8.99 12.19
C VAL A 268 10.56 9.32 13.40
N ILE A 269 9.29 9.01 13.31
CA ILE A 269 8.34 9.13 14.41
C ILE A 269 8.28 7.79 15.15
N SER A 270 8.27 7.84 16.48
CA SER A 270 8.10 6.69 17.37
C SER A 270 6.94 6.98 18.35
N LEU A 271 6.00 6.03 18.45
CA LEU A 271 4.78 6.11 19.26
C LEU A 271 4.89 5.33 20.57
#